data_629f21396476670e96f0b7d2c5c79197
#
_entry.id   629f21396476670e96f0b7d2c5c79197
#
_cell.length_a   1.000
_cell.length_b   1.000
_cell.length_c   1.000
_cell.angle_alpha   90.00
_cell.angle_beta   90.00
_cell.angle_gamma   90.00
#
_symmetry.space_group_name_H-M   'P 1'
#
loop_
_entity.id
_entity.type
_entity.pdbx_description
1 polymer ?
#
loop_
_entity_poly.entity_id
_entity_poly.type
_entity_poly.pdbx_seq_one_letter_code
_entity_poly.pdbx_strand_id
1 'polypeptide(L)'
;DMENGSSKIDIAFLAAPCADNMGNCSGKYGPSACGSMGYAFSDAMHADKVVVLTDNLVPYPLKDTSIAEGYVDYVVEVEQIGDPTKIVSGTTKITRDPVGLRIAALAAKVVKNSGYLKDGFSFQTGAGGASLAVAKYVEEMMEKDHIKGSFCMGGITGYLVDMANKGYFDTILDVQCFDLKAIESIRENP
;
A
#
# COMPACT_ATOMS: atom_id res chain seq x y z
N ASP A 1 -12.37 -3.63 -15.73
CA ASP A 1 -12.34 -4.54 -16.89
C ASP A 1 -12.64 -5.98 -16.49
N MET A 2 -12.13 -6.50 -15.36
CA MET A 2 -12.47 -7.83 -14.86
C MET A 2 -13.93 -7.93 -14.42
N GLU A 3 -14.45 -6.97 -13.68
CA GLU A 3 -15.85 -6.93 -13.21
C GLU A 3 -16.87 -6.94 -14.35
N ASN A 4 -16.59 -6.29 -15.47
CA ASN A 4 -17.48 -6.25 -16.63
C ASN A 4 -17.23 -7.38 -17.65
N GLY A 5 -16.31 -8.30 -17.35
CA GLY A 5 -15.98 -9.47 -18.17
C GLY A 5 -15.18 -9.16 -19.44
N SER A 6 -14.65 -7.94 -19.61
CA SER A 6 -13.82 -7.61 -20.78
C SER A 6 -12.38 -8.15 -20.65
N SER A 7 -11.96 -8.48 -19.43
CA SER A 7 -10.68 -9.13 -19.12
C SER A 7 -10.94 -10.34 -18.22
N LYS A 8 -10.25 -11.45 -18.48
CA LYS A 8 -10.39 -12.70 -17.73
C LYS A 8 -9.04 -13.10 -17.15
N ILE A 9 -9.06 -13.60 -15.91
CA ILE A 9 -7.92 -14.25 -15.27
C ILE A 9 -8.28 -15.73 -15.09
N ASP A 10 -7.62 -16.61 -15.80
CA ASP A 10 -7.85 -18.06 -15.67
C ASP A 10 -7.22 -18.59 -14.38
N ILE A 11 -5.99 -18.18 -14.08
CA ILE A 11 -5.29 -18.58 -12.86
C ILE A 11 -4.51 -17.39 -12.28
N ALA A 12 -4.73 -17.08 -11.00
CA ALA A 12 -3.90 -16.15 -10.25
C ALA A 12 -2.93 -16.90 -9.34
N PHE A 13 -1.63 -16.60 -9.46
CA PHE A 13 -0.60 -17.04 -8.52
C PHE A 13 -0.28 -15.89 -7.58
N LEU A 14 -0.58 -16.06 -6.31
CA LEU A 14 -0.41 -15.03 -5.30
C LEU A 14 0.72 -15.40 -4.34
N ALA A 15 1.76 -14.58 -4.28
CA ALA A 15 2.81 -14.71 -3.28
C ALA A 15 2.33 -14.08 -1.97
N ALA A 16 2.06 -14.91 -0.95
CA ALA A 16 1.61 -14.48 0.35
C ALA A 16 2.64 -14.82 1.43
N PRO A 17 3.22 -13.82 2.12
CA PRO A 17 4.24 -14.04 3.14
C PRO A 17 3.79 -14.87 4.36
N CYS A 18 2.49 -15.06 4.52
CA CYS A 18 1.91 -15.92 5.53
C CYS A 18 0.59 -16.48 5.02
N ALA A 19 0.38 -17.78 5.15
CA ALA A 19 -0.89 -18.42 4.85
C ALA A 19 -1.16 -19.58 5.81
N ASP A 20 -2.43 -19.94 6.00
CA ASP A 20 -2.80 -21.21 6.63
C ASP A 20 -3.12 -22.29 5.57
N ASN A 21 -3.28 -23.52 6.01
CA ASN A 21 -3.53 -24.67 5.14
C ASN A 21 -4.92 -24.66 4.48
N MET A 22 -5.80 -23.75 4.88
CA MET A 22 -7.14 -23.60 4.28
C MET A 22 -7.17 -22.49 3.23
N GLY A 23 -6.14 -21.60 3.19
CA GLY A 23 -6.03 -20.57 2.19
C GLY A 23 -6.19 -19.14 2.73
N ASN A 24 -6.50 -18.94 4.01
CA ASN A 24 -6.41 -17.60 4.56
C ASN A 24 -4.96 -17.12 4.45
N CYS A 25 -4.74 -15.92 3.92
CA CYS A 25 -3.39 -15.41 3.78
C CYS A 25 -3.27 -13.91 4.11
N SER A 26 -2.06 -13.50 4.45
CA SER A 26 -1.73 -12.14 4.88
C SER A 26 -0.36 -11.72 4.36
N GLY A 27 -0.24 -10.46 3.98
CA GLY A 27 1.03 -9.85 3.59
C GLY A 27 1.85 -9.29 4.76
N LYS A 28 1.30 -9.30 5.99
CA LYS A 28 1.87 -8.57 7.14
C LYS A 28 2.96 -9.34 7.88
N TYR A 29 2.93 -10.69 7.84
CA TYR A 29 3.75 -11.57 8.68
C TYR A 29 4.64 -12.47 7.85
N GLY A 30 5.67 -13.05 8.50
CA GLY A 30 6.60 -13.97 7.87
C GLY A 30 7.88 -13.31 7.37
N PRO A 31 8.83 -14.13 6.90
CA PRO A 31 10.16 -13.65 6.48
C PRO A 31 10.11 -12.77 5.24
N SER A 32 9.11 -12.95 4.39
CA SER A 32 8.91 -12.20 3.14
C SER A 32 7.80 -11.14 3.25
N ALA A 33 7.48 -10.65 4.44
CA ALA A 33 6.40 -9.68 4.66
C ALA A 33 6.45 -8.51 3.67
N CYS A 34 5.33 -8.24 3.00
CA CYS A 34 5.18 -7.22 1.97
C CYS A 34 4.13 -6.13 2.32
N GLY A 35 3.39 -6.32 3.41
CA GLY A 35 2.34 -5.40 3.86
C GLY A 35 1.00 -5.65 3.20
N SER A 36 0.42 -4.62 2.59
CA SER A 36 -0.89 -4.72 1.93
C SER A 36 -0.86 -5.66 0.71
N MET A 37 -1.93 -6.39 0.52
CA MET A 37 -2.16 -7.29 -0.63
C MET A 37 -3.32 -6.79 -1.52
N GLY A 38 -3.49 -5.47 -1.65
CA GLY A 38 -4.66 -4.89 -2.30
C GLY A 38 -4.87 -5.33 -3.76
N TYR A 39 -3.82 -5.35 -4.57
CA TYR A 39 -3.92 -5.88 -5.95
C TYR A 39 -4.17 -7.38 -5.97
N ALA A 40 -3.46 -8.15 -5.14
CA ALA A 40 -3.63 -9.59 -5.04
C ALA A 40 -5.05 -9.98 -4.60
N PHE A 41 -5.69 -9.18 -3.73
CA PHE A 41 -7.08 -9.36 -3.35
C PHE A 41 -8.03 -9.21 -4.55
N SER A 42 -7.82 -8.18 -5.39
CA SER A 42 -8.62 -8.01 -6.60
C SER A 42 -8.46 -9.18 -7.58
N ASP A 43 -7.23 -9.67 -7.75
CA ASP A 43 -6.94 -10.83 -8.60
C ASP A 43 -7.61 -12.10 -8.05
N ALA A 44 -7.56 -12.31 -6.73
CA ALA A 44 -8.23 -13.44 -6.07
C ALA A 44 -9.75 -13.43 -6.25
N MET A 45 -10.37 -12.26 -6.24
CA MET A 45 -11.83 -12.13 -6.42
C MET A 45 -12.30 -12.45 -7.84
N HIS A 46 -11.43 -12.30 -8.85
CA HIS A 46 -11.84 -12.34 -10.25
C HIS A 46 -11.20 -13.48 -11.05
N ALA A 47 -10.27 -14.23 -10.48
CA ALA A 47 -9.67 -15.39 -11.13
C ALA A 47 -10.57 -16.63 -11.05
N ASP A 48 -10.55 -17.47 -12.08
CA ASP A 48 -11.24 -18.77 -12.05
C ASP A 48 -10.58 -19.74 -11.07
N LYS A 49 -9.24 -19.64 -10.89
CA LYS A 49 -8.44 -20.41 -9.95
C LYS A 49 -7.42 -19.53 -9.25
N VAL A 50 -7.24 -19.76 -7.96
CA VAL A 50 -6.28 -19.02 -7.14
C VAL A 50 -5.32 -19.98 -6.44
N VAL A 51 -4.04 -19.77 -6.67
CA VAL A 51 -2.95 -20.54 -6.06
C VAL A 51 -2.12 -19.60 -5.19
N VAL A 52 -2.13 -19.83 -3.89
CA VAL A 52 -1.28 -19.11 -2.92
C VAL A 52 0.05 -19.82 -2.78
N LEU A 53 1.15 -19.08 -2.99
CA LEU A 53 2.51 -19.51 -2.68
C LEU A 53 2.94 -18.84 -1.38
N THR A 54 3.39 -19.61 -0.40
CA THR A 54 3.82 -19.08 0.90
C THR A 54 5.14 -19.69 1.36
N ASP A 55 5.96 -18.90 2.03
CA ASP A 55 7.18 -19.37 2.73
C ASP A 55 7.00 -19.37 4.27
N ASN A 56 5.74 -19.22 4.72
CA ASN A 56 5.40 -19.27 6.13
C ASN A 56 3.97 -19.85 6.31
N LEU A 57 3.88 -21.19 6.26
CA LEU A 57 2.64 -21.90 6.49
C LEU A 57 2.37 -21.98 7.99
N VAL A 58 1.21 -21.49 8.42
CA VAL A 58 0.82 -21.44 9.83
C VAL A 58 -0.43 -22.30 10.11
N PRO A 59 -0.69 -22.68 11.37
CA PRO A 59 -1.91 -23.38 11.73
C PRO A 59 -3.17 -22.55 11.45
N TYR A 60 -4.23 -23.23 11.00
CA TYR A 60 -5.57 -22.64 10.88
C TYR A 60 -6.19 -22.34 12.25
N PRO A 61 -6.95 -21.27 12.41
CA PRO A 61 -7.16 -20.17 11.45
C PRO A 61 -6.09 -19.07 11.58
N LEU A 62 -5.68 -18.52 10.44
CA LEU A 62 -4.88 -17.30 10.43
C LEU A 62 -5.73 -16.13 10.96
N LYS A 63 -5.25 -15.45 12.01
CA LYS A 63 -6.05 -14.44 12.74
C LYS A 63 -6.25 -13.11 11.99
N ASP A 64 -5.25 -12.70 11.24
CA ASP A 64 -5.24 -11.40 10.55
C ASP A 64 -5.16 -11.64 9.04
N THR A 65 -6.30 -11.93 8.46
CA THR A 65 -6.45 -12.38 7.08
C THR A 65 -6.65 -11.20 6.15
N SER A 66 -5.79 -11.07 5.13
CA SER A 66 -5.94 -10.11 4.03
C SER A 66 -6.81 -10.68 2.91
N ILE A 67 -6.65 -11.97 2.57
CA ILE A 67 -7.44 -12.70 1.59
C ILE A 67 -7.96 -13.96 2.26
N ALA A 68 -9.28 -14.12 2.29
CA ALA A 68 -9.95 -15.24 2.95
C ALA A 68 -9.91 -16.53 2.13
N GLU A 69 -9.93 -17.67 2.81
CA GLU A 69 -9.93 -19.02 2.24
C GLU A 69 -10.96 -19.24 1.12
N GLY A 70 -12.10 -18.56 1.19
CA GLY A 70 -13.16 -18.67 0.18
C GLY A 70 -12.78 -18.22 -1.22
N TYR A 71 -11.65 -17.52 -1.38
CA TYR A 71 -11.11 -17.08 -2.67
C TYR A 71 -9.94 -17.94 -3.14
N VAL A 72 -9.49 -18.94 -2.36
CA VAL A 72 -8.25 -19.68 -2.61
C VAL A 72 -8.55 -21.15 -2.91
N ASP A 73 -8.06 -21.66 -4.03
CA ASP A 73 -8.22 -23.08 -4.41
C ASP A 73 -7.06 -23.95 -3.92
N TYR A 74 -5.84 -23.41 -3.90
CA TYR A 74 -4.63 -24.17 -3.56
C TYR A 74 -3.66 -23.35 -2.74
N VAL A 75 -3.03 -24.01 -1.77
CA VAL A 75 -1.90 -23.44 -0.98
C VAL A 75 -0.66 -24.31 -1.24
N VAL A 76 0.42 -23.66 -1.60
CA VAL A 76 1.71 -24.32 -1.89
C VAL A 76 2.77 -23.68 -0.98
N GLU A 77 3.35 -24.48 -0.10
CA GLU A 77 4.50 -24.08 0.68
C GLU A 77 5.77 -24.16 -0.17
N VAL A 78 6.57 -23.10 -0.16
CA VAL A 78 7.83 -22.97 -0.89
C VAL A 78 8.92 -22.48 0.04
N GLU A 79 10.18 -22.65 -0.35
CA GLU A 79 11.31 -22.25 0.49
C GLU A 79 11.39 -20.73 0.70
N GLN A 80 11.11 -19.95 -0.34
CA GLN A 80 11.14 -18.49 -0.30
C GLN A 80 10.29 -17.90 -1.44
N ILE A 81 9.45 -16.89 -1.12
CA ILE A 81 8.66 -16.17 -2.12
C ILE A 81 9.26 -14.80 -2.47
N GLY A 82 10.09 -14.23 -1.62
CA GLY A 82 10.69 -12.92 -1.87
C GLY A 82 11.67 -12.49 -0.78
N ASP A 83 12.26 -11.31 -1.02
CA ASP A 83 13.18 -10.64 -0.10
C ASP A 83 12.61 -9.26 0.23
N PRO A 84 12.08 -9.03 1.45
CA PRO A 84 11.44 -7.77 1.80
C PRO A 84 12.42 -6.59 1.79
N THR A 85 13.73 -6.82 1.94
CA THR A 85 14.74 -5.76 1.88
C THR A 85 14.83 -5.12 0.49
N LYS A 86 14.32 -5.79 -0.55
CA LYS A 86 14.28 -5.29 -1.94
C LYS A 86 13.01 -4.47 -2.25
N ILE A 87 12.06 -4.40 -1.33
CA ILE A 87 10.88 -3.52 -1.46
C ILE A 87 11.29 -2.04 -1.36
N VAL A 88 12.46 -1.74 -0.86
CA VAL A 88 13.01 -0.38 -0.83
C VAL A 88 13.46 0.03 -2.23
N SER A 89 12.60 0.72 -2.98
CA SER A 89 13.01 1.31 -4.25
C SER A 89 13.71 2.65 -4.04
N GLY A 90 14.73 2.94 -4.86
CA GLY A 90 15.37 4.26 -4.87
C GLY A 90 14.43 5.39 -5.28
N THR A 91 13.23 5.08 -5.77
CA THR A 91 12.20 6.03 -6.19
C THR A 91 11.36 6.57 -5.02
N THR A 92 11.38 5.92 -3.84
CA THR A 92 10.60 6.32 -2.65
C THR A 92 11.28 7.44 -1.84
N LYS A 93 12.12 8.24 -2.46
CA LYS A 93 12.79 9.41 -1.85
C LYS A 93 12.35 10.69 -2.54
N ILE A 94 12.13 11.73 -1.76
CA ILE A 94 11.87 13.07 -2.29
C ILE A 94 12.98 13.46 -3.28
N THR A 95 12.59 13.91 -4.46
CA THR A 95 13.56 14.36 -5.47
C THR A 95 14.42 15.51 -4.98
N ARG A 96 15.68 15.53 -5.42
CA ARG A 96 16.61 16.66 -5.23
C ARG A 96 16.83 17.45 -6.51
N ASP A 97 16.23 16.99 -7.62
CA ASP A 97 16.31 17.68 -8.89
C ASP A 97 15.57 19.04 -8.83
N PRO A 98 16.23 20.16 -9.14
CA PRO A 98 15.60 21.48 -9.10
C PRO A 98 14.34 21.61 -9.97
N VAL A 99 14.30 20.94 -11.14
CA VAL A 99 13.14 20.94 -12.03
C VAL A 99 11.98 20.17 -11.38
N GLY A 100 12.27 18.98 -10.85
CA GLY A 100 11.30 18.17 -10.11
C GLY A 100 10.72 18.90 -8.89
N LEU A 101 11.56 19.59 -8.12
CA LEU A 101 11.11 20.42 -7.00
C LEU A 101 10.23 21.61 -7.47
N ARG A 102 10.58 22.23 -8.59
CA ARG A 102 9.78 23.32 -9.17
C ARG A 102 8.40 22.82 -9.63
N ILE A 103 8.35 21.67 -10.28
CA ILE A 103 7.09 21.02 -10.69
C ILE A 103 6.25 20.73 -9.44
N ALA A 104 6.83 20.13 -8.42
CA ALA A 104 6.13 19.81 -7.19
C ALA A 104 5.57 21.04 -6.47
N ALA A 105 6.34 22.11 -6.39
CA ALA A 105 5.89 23.37 -5.80
C ALA A 105 4.70 23.99 -6.56
N LEU A 106 4.71 23.90 -7.90
CA LEU A 106 3.59 24.39 -8.72
C LEU A 106 2.35 23.51 -8.56
N ALA A 107 2.52 22.18 -8.54
CA ALA A 107 1.43 21.23 -8.29
C ALA A 107 0.78 21.45 -6.92
N ALA A 108 1.57 21.63 -5.87
CA ALA A 108 1.04 21.94 -4.54
C ALA A 108 0.26 23.26 -4.49
N LYS A 109 0.66 24.27 -5.29
CA LYS A 109 -0.13 25.51 -5.44
C LYS A 109 -1.48 25.25 -6.12
N VAL A 110 -1.53 24.34 -7.12
CA VAL A 110 -2.79 23.94 -7.75
C VAL A 110 -3.69 23.28 -6.71
N VAL A 111 -3.15 22.36 -5.89
CA VAL A 111 -3.91 21.73 -4.79
C VAL A 111 -4.47 22.80 -3.84
N LYS A 112 -3.66 23.77 -3.42
CA LYS A 112 -4.12 24.86 -2.55
C LYS A 112 -5.23 25.69 -3.21
N ASN A 113 -5.05 26.09 -4.46
CA ASN A 113 -5.96 26.97 -5.17
C ASN A 113 -7.25 26.26 -5.62
N SER A 114 -7.30 24.94 -5.60
CA SER A 114 -8.50 24.15 -5.92
C SER A 114 -9.63 24.35 -4.90
N GLY A 115 -9.32 24.82 -3.68
CA GLY A 115 -10.27 24.95 -2.58
C GLY A 115 -10.55 23.61 -1.87
N TYR A 116 -9.93 22.52 -2.27
CA TYR A 116 -10.09 21.19 -1.63
C TYR A 116 -9.14 20.98 -0.45
N LEU A 117 -8.04 21.74 -0.33
CA LEU A 117 -7.13 21.66 0.82
C LEU A 117 -7.76 22.36 2.03
N LYS A 118 -8.55 21.62 2.79
CA LYS A 118 -9.29 22.07 3.98
C LYS A 118 -9.49 20.89 4.93
N ASP A 119 -9.95 21.15 6.16
CA ASP A 119 -10.21 20.08 7.13
C ASP A 119 -11.12 18.98 6.55
N GLY A 120 -10.75 17.75 6.82
CA GLY A 120 -11.43 16.55 6.36
C GLY A 120 -11.15 16.17 4.90
N PHE A 121 -10.22 16.85 4.20
CA PHE A 121 -9.86 16.45 2.85
C PHE A 121 -9.20 15.06 2.82
N SER A 122 -9.28 14.39 1.69
CA SER A 122 -8.54 13.15 1.42
C SER A 122 -7.41 13.41 0.44
N PHE A 123 -6.32 12.63 0.57
CA PHE A 123 -5.12 12.85 -0.21
C PHE A 123 -4.57 11.56 -0.80
N GLN A 124 -4.17 11.63 -2.06
CA GLN A 124 -3.43 10.56 -2.73
C GLN A 124 -2.19 11.15 -3.37
N THR A 125 -1.07 10.43 -3.26
CA THR A 125 0.15 10.74 -3.97
C THR A 125 0.84 9.46 -4.45
N GLY A 126 1.61 9.58 -5.52
CA GLY A 126 2.48 8.49 -5.98
C GLY A 126 3.74 8.37 -5.12
N ALA A 127 4.40 7.21 -5.20
CA ALA A 127 5.65 6.93 -4.49
C ALA A 127 6.90 7.57 -5.12
N GLY A 128 6.78 8.14 -6.33
CA GLY A 128 7.91 8.77 -7.05
C GLY A 128 8.41 10.06 -6.39
N GLY A 129 9.68 10.40 -6.61
CA GLY A 129 10.35 11.51 -5.94
C GLY A 129 9.69 12.88 -6.12
N ALA A 130 9.13 13.18 -7.30
CA ALA A 130 8.39 14.40 -7.54
C ALA A 130 7.04 14.41 -6.80
N SER A 131 6.33 13.27 -6.80
CA SER A 131 5.05 13.10 -6.08
C SER A 131 5.23 13.26 -4.58
N LEU A 132 6.29 12.67 -4.01
CA LEU A 132 6.63 12.84 -2.60
C LEU A 132 7.04 14.28 -2.27
N ALA A 133 7.65 15.01 -3.22
CA ALA A 133 7.90 16.44 -3.04
C ALA A 133 6.59 17.24 -3.00
N VAL A 134 5.56 16.85 -3.78
CA VAL A 134 4.20 17.45 -3.65
C VAL A 134 3.65 17.19 -2.27
N ALA A 135 3.72 15.93 -1.77
CA ALA A 135 3.27 15.58 -0.43
C ALA A 135 3.92 16.47 0.64
N LYS A 136 5.25 16.68 0.54
CA LYS A 136 5.99 17.56 1.42
C LYS A 136 5.45 19.00 1.41
N TYR A 137 5.25 19.58 0.24
CA TYR A 137 4.71 20.95 0.15
C TYR A 137 3.26 21.05 0.63
N VAL A 138 2.47 19.99 0.47
CA VAL A 138 1.11 19.90 1.03
C VAL A 138 1.18 19.82 2.56
N GLU A 139 2.07 19.00 3.12
CA GLU A 139 2.30 18.92 4.57
C GLU A 139 2.68 20.29 5.16
N GLU A 140 3.61 21.03 4.53
CA GLU A 140 3.99 22.39 4.96
C GLU A 140 2.79 23.36 4.96
N MET A 141 1.86 23.21 4.00
CA MET A 141 0.62 24.01 3.98
C MET A 141 -0.37 23.58 5.06
N MET A 142 -0.50 22.27 5.31
CA MET A 142 -1.35 21.73 6.38
C MET A 142 -0.88 22.22 7.74
N GLU A 143 0.43 22.16 7.99
CA GLU A 143 1.03 22.66 9.23
C GLU A 143 0.75 24.17 9.42
N LYS A 144 1.02 24.97 8.39
CA LYS A 144 0.84 26.43 8.42
C LYS A 144 -0.60 26.87 8.64
N ASP A 145 -1.52 26.22 7.95
CA ASP A 145 -2.93 26.59 7.93
C ASP A 145 -3.76 25.76 8.94
N HIS A 146 -3.10 24.91 9.77
CA HIS A 146 -3.68 24.01 10.78
C HIS A 146 -4.74 23.06 10.21
N ILE A 147 -4.52 22.56 9.02
CA ILE A 147 -5.46 21.68 8.31
C ILE A 147 -5.18 20.22 8.70
N LYS A 148 -6.24 19.46 8.98
CA LYS A 148 -6.19 18.00 9.18
C LYS A 148 -7.02 17.29 8.10
N GLY A 149 -6.41 16.33 7.42
CA GLY A 149 -7.09 15.47 6.45
C GLY A 149 -7.82 14.31 7.13
N SER A 150 -8.74 13.69 6.39
CA SER A 150 -9.44 12.49 6.85
C SER A 150 -8.60 11.24 6.61
N PHE A 151 -8.21 10.99 5.37
CA PHE A 151 -7.37 9.83 5.04
C PHE A 151 -6.38 10.15 3.92
N CYS A 152 -5.27 9.41 3.90
CA CYS A 152 -4.42 9.29 2.73
C CYS A 152 -4.47 7.88 2.17
N MET A 153 -4.28 7.74 0.83
CA MET A 153 -4.43 6.45 0.16
C MET A 153 -3.45 6.27 -0.98
N GLY A 154 -3.39 5.03 -1.46
CA GLY A 154 -2.63 4.63 -2.64
C GLY A 154 -1.50 3.67 -2.32
N GLY A 155 -0.37 3.80 -3.00
CA GLY A 155 0.86 3.12 -2.63
C GLY A 155 1.54 3.88 -1.49
N ILE A 156 1.64 3.25 -0.35
CA ILE A 156 2.09 3.89 0.88
C ILE A 156 3.59 3.82 1.04
N THR A 157 4.17 4.96 1.40
CA THR A 157 5.58 5.10 1.75
C THR A 157 5.71 5.53 3.21
N GLY A 158 6.89 5.33 3.79
CA GLY A 158 7.20 5.81 5.13
C GLY A 158 6.97 7.32 5.32
N TYR A 159 7.00 8.10 4.24
CA TYR A 159 6.66 9.53 4.30
C TYR A 159 5.20 9.77 4.68
N LEU A 160 4.25 9.06 4.03
CA LEU A 160 2.83 9.15 4.37
C LEU A 160 2.53 8.59 5.76
N VAL A 161 3.23 7.51 6.16
CA VAL A 161 3.19 6.99 7.53
C VAL A 161 3.60 8.07 8.54
N ASP A 162 4.68 8.82 8.26
CA ASP A 162 5.12 9.91 9.12
C ASP A 162 4.08 11.03 9.23
N MET A 163 3.44 11.39 8.12
CA MET A 163 2.36 12.39 8.14
C MET A 163 1.19 11.93 9.01
N ALA A 164 0.76 10.66 8.89
CA ALA A 164 -0.29 10.10 9.72
C ALA A 164 0.10 10.06 11.21
N ASN A 165 1.32 9.61 11.53
CA ASN A 165 1.83 9.58 12.90
C ASN A 165 1.95 10.98 13.55
N LYS A 166 2.14 12.03 12.75
CA LYS A 166 2.08 13.44 13.19
C LYS A 166 0.64 13.96 13.35
N GLY A 167 -0.37 13.16 13.00
CA GLY A 167 -1.77 13.51 13.12
C GLY A 167 -2.33 14.32 11.96
N TYR A 168 -1.64 14.39 10.81
CA TYR A 168 -2.16 15.05 9.61
C TYR A 168 -3.29 14.28 8.93
N PHE A 169 -3.34 12.95 9.11
CA PHE A 169 -4.41 12.08 8.62
C PHE A 169 -4.85 11.13 9.73
N ASP A 170 -6.15 10.81 9.77
CA ASP A 170 -6.71 9.87 10.74
C ASP A 170 -6.54 8.42 10.29
N THR A 171 -6.47 8.17 8.97
CA THR A 171 -6.47 6.83 8.40
C THR A 171 -5.54 6.75 7.18
N ILE A 172 -4.91 5.59 7.01
CA ILE A 172 -4.18 5.21 5.80
C ILE A 172 -4.96 4.07 5.11
N LEU A 173 -5.26 4.23 3.81
CA LEU A 173 -5.82 3.18 2.96
C LEU A 173 -4.73 2.71 1.99
N ASP A 174 -4.10 1.60 2.32
CA ASP A 174 -2.93 1.09 1.62
C ASP A 174 -3.30 -0.01 0.62
N VAL A 175 -2.99 0.21 -0.65
CA VAL A 175 -3.11 -0.80 -1.70
C VAL A 175 -1.83 -1.62 -1.86
N GLN A 176 -0.68 -1.01 -1.57
CA GLN A 176 0.64 -1.63 -1.65
C GLN A 176 1.66 -0.82 -0.85
N CYS A 177 2.40 -1.48 0.04
CA CYS A 177 3.54 -0.87 0.73
C CYS A 177 4.74 -0.73 -0.21
N PHE A 178 5.35 0.46 -0.26
CA PHE A 178 6.52 0.76 -1.09
C PHE A 178 7.84 0.85 -0.32
N ASP A 179 7.81 0.67 0.99
CA ASP A 179 9.02 0.55 1.81
C ASP A 179 8.75 -0.23 3.11
N LEU A 180 9.83 -0.56 3.82
CA LEU A 180 9.75 -1.36 5.05
C LEU A 180 8.98 -0.66 6.18
N LYS A 181 9.02 0.68 6.22
CA LYS A 181 8.30 1.46 7.25
C LYS A 181 6.80 1.38 7.06
N ALA A 182 6.32 1.36 5.81
CA ALA A 182 4.91 1.16 5.52
C ALA A 182 4.46 -0.26 5.92
N ILE A 183 5.28 -1.29 5.67
CA ILE A 183 5.03 -2.67 6.10
C ILE A 183 4.95 -2.78 7.62
N GLU A 184 5.89 -2.15 8.34
CA GLU A 184 5.90 -2.13 9.80
C GLU A 184 4.65 -1.43 10.35
N SER A 185 4.28 -0.29 9.77
CA SER A 185 3.12 0.49 10.17
C SER A 185 1.80 -0.31 10.08
N ILE A 186 1.56 -1.00 8.95
CA ILE A 186 0.32 -1.79 8.78
C ILE A 186 0.29 -3.04 9.68
N ARG A 187 1.45 -3.52 10.13
CA ARG A 187 1.55 -4.63 11.07
C ARG A 187 1.24 -4.18 12.50
N GLU A 188 1.68 -2.99 12.89
CA GLU A 188 1.56 -2.46 14.25
C GLU A 188 0.26 -1.70 14.50
N ASN A 189 -0.30 -1.10 13.44
CA ASN A 189 -1.55 -0.32 13.45
C ASN A 189 -2.47 -0.80 12.32
N PRO A 190 -3.09 -1.98 12.47
CA PRO A 190 -3.95 -2.57 11.44
C PRO A 190 -5.26 -1.80 11.21
#